data_b2a1db54b59e4e2a1ac7f476b22984f8
#
_entry.id   b2a1db54b59e4e2a1ac7f476b22984f8
#
_cell.length_a   1.000
_cell.length_b   1.000
_cell.length_c   1.000
_cell.angle_alpha   90.00
_cell.angle_beta   90.00
_cell.angle_gamma   90.00
#
_symmetry.space_group_name_H-M   'P 1'
#
loop_
_entity.id
_entity.type
_entity.pdbx_description
1 polymer ?
#
loop_
_entity_poly.entity_id
_entity_poly.type
_entity_poly.pdbx_seq_one_letter_code
_entity_poly.pdbx_strand_id
1 'polypeptide(L)'
;MVFAEYLKSELEALGLEEISLDENGYLFATLPSNVNREIPTIGFIAHMDTSPDMSGTDVKPRIVENYDGKPIVLCAEDSIVLSPEQFPELLD
;
A
#
# COMPACT_ATOMS: atom_id res chain seq x y z
N MET A 1 7.50 13.34 -7.49
CA MET A 1 8.66 12.45 -7.80
C MET A 1 9.36 11.92 -6.53
N VAL A 2 9.44 12.65 -5.40
CA VAL A 2 10.14 12.20 -4.19
C VAL A 2 9.66 10.82 -3.70
N PHE A 3 8.35 10.55 -3.70
CA PHE A 3 7.81 9.27 -3.27
C PHE A 3 8.16 8.12 -4.24
N ALA A 4 8.15 8.38 -5.55
CA ALA A 4 8.56 7.38 -6.55
C ALA A 4 10.04 7.00 -6.42
N GLU A 5 10.92 7.97 -6.12
CA GLU A 5 12.34 7.70 -5.85
C GLU A 5 12.53 6.88 -4.56
N TYR A 6 11.73 7.16 -3.53
CA TYR A 6 11.72 6.35 -2.32
C TYR A 6 11.31 4.90 -2.61
N LEU A 7 10.18 4.69 -3.33
CA LEU A 7 9.73 3.35 -3.73
C LEU A 7 10.77 2.62 -4.60
N LYS A 8 11.44 3.35 -5.51
CA LYS A 8 12.52 2.78 -6.30
C LYS A 8 13.62 2.19 -5.39
N SER A 9 14.03 2.94 -4.36
CA SER A 9 15.06 2.46 -3.42
C SER A 9 14.58 1.25 -2.60
N GLU A 10 13.30 1.17 -2.25
CA GLU A 10 12.71 0.01 -1.59
C GLU A 10 12.74 -1.24 -2.50
N LEU A 11 12.38 -1.09 -3.78
CA LEU A 11 12.41 -2.20 -4.74
C LEU A 11 13.85 -2.70 -4.97
N GLU A 12 14.82 -1.79 -5.03
CA GLU A 12 16.25 -2.12 -5.09
C GLU A 12 16.70 -2.91 -3.85
N ALA A 13 16.29 -2.46 -2.66
CA ALA A 13 16.62 -3.14 -1.40
C ALA A 13 15.97 -4.52 -1.29
N LEU A 14 14.80 -4.73 -1.90
CA LEU A 14 14.12 -6.02 -1.99
C LEU A 14 14.75 -6.97 -3.02
N GLY A 15 15.69 -6.50 -3.82
CA GLY A 15 16.40 -7.30 -4.81
C GLY A 15 15.63 -7.52 -6.11
N LEU A 16 14.71 -6.61 -6.46
CA LEU A 16 14.08 -6.63 -7.77
C LEU A 16 15.07 -6.16 -8.84
N GLU A 17 14.83 -6.57 -10.08
CA GLU A 17 15.68 -6.29 -11.23
C GLU A 17 14.96 -5.36 -12.23
N GLU A 18 15.70 -4.85 -13.22
CA GLU A 18 15.19 -4.00 -14.30
C GLU A 18 14.37 -2.81 -13.81
N ILE A 19 14.77 -2.25 -12.67
CA ILE A 19 14.05 -1.15 -12.04
C ILE A 19 14.23 0.13 -12.87
N SER A 20 13.11 0.70 -13.32
CA SER A 20 13.10 1.93 -14.10
C SER A 20 12.03 2.89 -13.60
N LEU A 21 12.37 4.15 -13.48
CA LEU A 21 11.47 5.26 -13.18
C LEU A 21 11.56 6.26 -14.33
N ASP A 22 10.45 6.50 -15.02
CA ASP A 22 10.41 7.41 -16.14
C ASP A 22 10.10 8.87 -15.74
N GLU A 23 10.13 9.77 -16.69
CA GLU A 23 9.85 11.20 -16.51
C GLU A 23 8.41 11.52 -16.13
N ASN A 24 7.48 10.59 -16.38
CA ASN A 24 6.06 10.70 -16.03
C ASN A 24 5.76 10.13 -14.63
N GLY A 25 6.75 9.51 -13.99
CA GLY A 25 6.62 8.90 -12.67
C GLY A 25 6.17 7.46 -12.70
N TYR A 26 6.18 6.78 -13.84
CA TYR A 26 5.92 5.33 -13.89
C TYR A 26 7.15 4.57 -13.40
N LEU A 27 6.94 3.78 -12.37
CA LEU A 27 7.97 2.93 -11.77
C LEU A 27 7.70 1.48 -12.14
N PHE A 28 8.67 0.84 -12.78
CA PHE A 28 8.64 -0.57 -13.14
C PHE A 28 9.75 -1.32 -12.43
N ALA A 29 9.49 -2.58 -12.12
CA ALA A 29 10.48 -3.50 -11.60
C ALA A 29 10.10 -4.93 -11.97
N THR A 30 11.09 -5.81 -12.05
CA THR A 30 10.92 -7.22 -12.37
C THR A 30 11.36 -8.07 -11.18
N LEU A 31 10.49 -8.97 -10.72
CA LEU A 31 10.89 -10.07 -9.86
C LEU A 31 11.19 -11.28 -10.76
N PRO A 32 12.44 -11.70 -10.87
CA PRO A 32 12.80 -12.80 -11.77
C PRO A 32 12.18 -14.13 -11.32
N SER A 33 11.89 -14.98 -12.29
CA SER A 33 11.41 -16.34 -12.01
C SER A 33 12.44 -17.15 -11.22
N ASN A 34 11.97 -17.91 -10.25
CA ASN A 34 12.78 -18.86 -9.48
C ASN A 34 12.70 -20.30 -10.00
N VAL A 35 12.10 -20.52 -11.18
CA VAL A 35 11.97 -21.82 -11.82
C VAL A 35 12.67 -21.83 -13.17
N ASN A 36 13.29 -22.97 -13.52
CA ASN A 36 14.01 -23.14 -14.78
C ASN A 36 13.10 -23.77 -15.86
N ARG A 37 12.00 -23.11 -16.16
CA ARG A 37 11.07 -23.45 -17.25
C ARG A 37 10.36 -22.21 -17.74
N GLU A 38 9.89 -22.25 -18.96
CA GLU A 38 9.06 -21.18 -19.52
C GLU A 38 7.71 -21.12 -18.81
N ILE A 39 7.37 -19.97 -18.27
CA ILE A 39 6.11 -19.69 -17.56
C ILE A 39 5.57 -18.32 -17.98
N PRO A 40 4.25 -18.10 -17.93
CA PRO A 40 3.68 -16.80 -18.20
C PRO A 40 4.15 -15.75 -17.19
N THR A 41 4.40 -14.53 -17.66
CA THR A 41 4.64 -13.36 -16.80
C THR A 41 3.32 -12.86 -16.21
N ILE A 42 3.32 -12.56 -14.92
CA ILE A 42 2.20 -11.94 -14.22
C ILE A 42 2.57 -10.49 -13.94
N GLY A 43 1.70 -9.55 -14.32
CA GLY A 43 1.85 -8.13 -14.02
C GLY A 43 0.97 -7.70 -12.86
N PHE A 44 1.53 -6.92 -11.94
CA PHE A 44 0.80 -6.22 -10.88
C PHE A 44 0.87 -4.72 -11.14
N ILE A 45 -0.23 -4.04 -10.94
CA ILE A 45 -0.33 -2.58 -11.12
C ILE A 45 -0.90 -1.99 -9.84
N ALA A 46 -0.24 -0.96 -9.32
CA ALA A 46 -0.72 -0.17 -8.20
C ALA A 46 -0.43 1.31 -8.41
N HIS A 47 -1.33 2.19 -7.99
CA HIS A 47 -1.09 3.62 -8.06
C HIS A 47 -0.33 4.15 -6.84
N MET A 48 0.42 5.24 -7.02
CA MET A 48 1.25 5.86 -5.99
C MET A 48 0.64 7.13 -5.40
N ASP A 49 -0.34 7.70 -6.08
CA ASP A 49 -1.04 8.91 -5.64
C ASP A 49 -2.16 8.57 -4.65
N THR A 50 -2.56 9.55 -3.87
CA THR A 50 -3.70 9.48 -2.97
C THR A 50 -4.73 10.53 -3.37
N SER A 51 -6.00 10.34 -2.97
CA SER A 51 -7.07 11.32 -3.24
C SER A 51 -6.74 12.66 -2.58
N PRO A 52 -6.91 13.79 -3.27
CA PRO A 52 -6.75 15.12 -2.69
C PRO A 52 -7.85 15.46 -1.66
N ASP A 53 -8.93 14.67 -1.60
CA ASP A 53 -10.06 14.92 -0.69
C ASP A 53 -9.69 14.72 0.78
N MET A 54 -8.69 13.89 1.04
CA MET A 54 -8.16 13.64 2.39
C MET A 54 -6.64 13.76 2.40
N SER A 55 -6.12 14.51 3.38
CA SER A 55 -4.68 14.66 3.54
C SER A 55 -4.03 13.33 3.97
N GLY A 56 -2.96 12.94 3.28
CA GLY A 56 -2.06 11.86 3.69
C GLY A 56 -0.93 12.33 4.61
N THR A 57 -0.97 13.59 5.09
CA THR A 57 0.07 14.15 5.93
C THR A 57 -0.09 13.67 7.37
N ASP A 58 1.03 13.27 7.99
CA ASP A 58 1.10 12.88 9.41
C ASP A 58 0.12 11.76 9.79
N VAL A 59 -0.08 10.81 8.89
CA VAL A 59 -0.86 9.60 9.18
C VAL A 59 -0.16 8.79 10.26
N LYS A 60 -0.89 8.42 11.30
CA LYS A 60 -0.40 7.65 12.45
C LYS A 60 -1.02 6.25 12.46
N PRO A 61 -0.53 5.32 11.63
CA PRO A 61 -1.08 3.98 11.58
C PRO A 61 -0.88 3.25 12.91
N ARG A 62 -1.85 2.43 13.28
CA ARG A 62 -1.72 1.51 14.41
C ARG A 62 -2.24 0.14 14.02
N ILE A 63 -1.66 -0.88 14.60
CA ILE A 63 -2.12 -2.26 14.45
C ILE A 63 -3.11 -2.57 15.58
N VAL A 64 -4.26 -3.11 15.23
CA VAL A 64 -5.23 -3.65 16.20
C VAL A 64 -5.14 -5.15 16.15
N GLU A 65 -4.45 -5.74 17.13
CA GLU A 65 -4.31 -7.18 17.25
C GLU A 65 -5.51 -7.79 17.97
N ASN A 66 -5.87 -9.01 17.58
CA ASN A 66 -6.98 -9.77 18.19
C ASN A 66 -8.27 -8.96 18.26
N TYR A 67 -8.69 -8.40 17.12
CA TYR A 67 -9.87 -7.56 17.06
C TYR A 67 -11.09 -8.23 17.70
N ASP A 68 -11.74 -7.54 18.63
CA ASP A 68 -12.81 -8.08 19.47
C ASP A 68 -14.23 -7.75 18.97
N GLY A 69 -14.34 -7.23 17.76
CA GLY A 69 -15.63 -6.87 17.14
C GLY A 69 -16.25 -5.57 17.63
N LYS A 70 -15.52 -4.77 18.42
CA LYS A 70 -16.03 -3.49 18.91
C LYS A 70 -15.64 -2.32 18.02
N PRO A 71 -16.35 -1.17 18.10
CA PRO A 71 -15.97 0.03 17.37
C PRO A 71 -14.53 0.46 17.66
N ILE A 72 -13.79 0.80 16.59
CA ILE A 72 -12.41 1.29 16.64
C ILE A 72 -12.43 2.81 16.54
N VAL A 73 -11.98 3.51 17.57
CA VAL A 73 -11.84 4.98 17.52
C VAL A 73 -10.61 5.32 16.67
N LEU A 74 -10.83 6.00 15.54
CA LEU A 74 -9.79 6.47 14.63
C LEU A 74 -9.27 7.85 15.02
N CYS A 75 -10.17 8.78 15.35
CA CYS A 75 -9.86 10.09 15.87
C CYS A 75 -10.84 10.45 16.99
N ALA A 76 -10.34 10.62 18.20
CA ALA A 76 -11.20 10.97 19.34
C ALA A 76 -11.67 12.43 19.29
N GLU A 77 -10.83 13.35 18.78
CA GLU A 77 -11.12 14.78 18.70
C GLU A 77 -12.27 15.05 17.74
N ASP A 78 -12.28 14.35 16.58
CA ASP A 78 -13.31 14.51 15.55
C ASP A 78 -14.43 13.47 15.69
N SER A 79 -14.40 12.63 16.72
CA SER A 79 -15.37 11.56 16.95
C SER A 79 -15.47 10.56 15.78
N ILE A 80 -14.37 10.34 15.07
CA ILE A 80 -14.32 9.41 13.94
C ILE A 80 -14.14 7.99 14.47
N VAL A 81 -15.12 7.13 14.17
CA VAL A 81 -15.17 5.75 14.63
C VAL A 81 -15.43 4.82 13.45
N LEU A 82 -14.65 3.75 13.38
CA LEU A 82 -14.90 2.63 12.47
C LEU A 82 -15.69 1.57 13.23
N SER A 83 -16.93 1.33 12.82
CA SER A 83 -17.89 0.49 13.57
C SER A 83 -18.39 -0.67 12.70
N PRO A 84 -18.51 -1.90 13.25
CA PRO A 84 -19.13 -3.02 12.54
C PRO A 84 -20.60 -2.79 12.13
N GLU A 85 -21.29 -1.83 12.75
CA GLU A 85 -22.64 -1.47 12.33
C GLU A 85 -22.66 -0.77 10.98
N GLN A 86 -21.61 0.01 10.67
CA GLN A 86 -21.44 0.71 9.40
C GLN A 86 -20.65 -0.12 8.38
N PHE A 87 -19.73 -0.95 8.88
CA PHE A 87 -18.80 -1.76 8.09
C PHE A 87 -18.82 -3.20 8.60
N PRO A 88 -19.83 -4.01 8.24
CA PRO A 88 -19.99 -5.38 8.72
C PRO A 88 -18.79 -6.30 8.37
N GLU A 89 -18.06 -5.97 7.31
CA GLU A 89 -16.85 -6.67 6.84
C GLU A 89 -15.74 -6.72 7.91
N LEU A 90 -15.82 -5.89 8.93
CA LEU A 90 -14.88 -5.94 10.07
C LEU A 90 -15.03 -7.21 10.92
N LEU A 91 -16.10 -7.95 10.75
CA LEU A 91 -16.40 -9.17 11.52
C LEU A 91 -16.06 -10.46 10.74
N ASP A 92 -15.67 -10.35 9.46
CA ASP A 92 -15.26 -11.47 8.60
C ASP A 92 -13.74 -11.72 8.79
#